data_d3ecdca9286515ac9bfc5d13e3b6b76c
#
_entry.id   d3ecdca9286515ac9bfc5d13e3b6b76c
#
_cell.length_a   1.000
_cell.length_b   1.000
_cell.length_c   1.000
_cell.angle_alpha   90.00
_cell.angle_beta   90.00
_cell.angle_gamma   90.00
#
_symmetry.space_group_name_H-M   'P 1'
#
loop_
_entity.id
_entity.type
_entity.pdbx_description
1 polymer ?
#
loop_
_entity_poly.entity_id
_entity_poly.type
_entity_poly.pdbx_seq_one_letter_code
_entity_poly.pdbx_strand_id
1 'polypeptide(L)'
;MRISLIGAGRVAHHLAHVLSQQHQIIQIYSRTFISAHTLAAQVHASAVVDLVDMDASVDLVVMAVSDQAIAGLITQLHAYLPKTLIVHTSGSTDINVL
;
A
#
# COMPACT_ATOMS: atom_id res chain seq x y z
N MET A 1 2.28 7.16 -12.51
CA MET A 1 2.07 7.55 -11.10
C MET A 1 2.92 6.67 -10.20
N ARG A 2 3.49 7.24 -9.18
CA ARG A 2 4.29 6.51 -8.19
C ARG A 2 3.37 6.14 -7.03
N ILE A 3 3.26 4.85 -6.73
CA ILE A 3 2.26 4.32 -5.79
C ILE A 3 2.94 3.46 -4.73
N SER A 4 2.56 3.64 -3.48
CA SER A 4 2.90 2.71 -2.40
C SER A 4 1.65 2.00 -1.92
N LEU A 5 1.79 0.72 -1.54
CA LEU A 5 0.69 -0.10 -1.06
C LEU A 5 0.89 -0.44 0.40
N ILE A 6 -0.19 -0.40 1.15
CA ILE A 6 -0.24 -0.84 2.55
C ILE A 6 -1.04 -2.13 2.57
N GLY A 7 -0.39 -3.22 2.93
CA GLY A 7 -1.01 -4.54 3.00
C GLY A 7 -0.35 -5.53 2.05
N ALA A 8 -0.49 -6.82 2.35
CA ALA A 8 0.08 -7.89 1.52
C ALA A 8 -0.85 -9.11 1.45
N GLY A 9 -2.15 -8.92 1.68
CA GLY A 9 -3.15 -9.96 1.53
C GLY A 9 -3.63 -10.08 0.09
N ARG A 10 -4.76 -10.77 -0.11
CA ARG A 10 -5.28 -11.05 -1.46
C ARG A 10 -5.59 -9.78 -2.25
N VAL A 11 -6.25 -8.82 -1.61
CA VAL A 11 -6.61 -7.57 -2.30
C VAL A 11 -5.35 -6.81 -2.68
N ALA A 12 -4.37 -6.75 -1.79
CA ALA A 12 -3.10 -6.07 -2.07
C ALA A 12 -2.36 -6.74 -3.23
N HIS A 13 -2.31 -8.08 -3.27
CA HIS A 13 -1.70 -8.81 -4.37
C HIS A 13 -2.36 -8.46 -5.70
N HIS A 14 -3.69 -8.50 -5.73
CA HIS A 14 -4.42 -8.18 -6.96
C HIS A 14 -4.16 -6.75 -7.41
N LEU A 15 -4.28 -5.79 -6.49
CA LEU A 15 -4.08 -4.38 -6.81
C LEU A 15 -2.65 -4.09 -7.25
N ALA A 16 -1.66 -4.69 -6.59
CA ALA A 16 -0.27 -4.48 -6.97
C ALA A 16 -0.01 -4.92 -8.41
N HIS A 17 -0.53 -6.09 -8.78
CA HIS A 17 -0.36 -6.59 -10.15
C HIS A 17 -1.10 -5.74 -11.18
N VAL A 18 -2.33 -5.34 -10.88
CA VAL A 18 -3.11 -4.51 -11.82
C VAL A 18 -2.46 -3.13 -11.97
N LEU A 19 -2.11 -2.49 -10.86
CA LEU A 19 -1.55 -1.15 -10.90
C LEU A 19 -0.14 -1.11 -11.50
N SER A 20 0.65 -2.16 -11.30
CA SER A 20 2.01 -2.21 -11.83
C SER A 20 2.07 -2.25 -13.36
N GLN A 21 0.95 -2.54 -14.02
CA GLN A 21 0.90 -2.56 -15.48
C GLN A 21 0.94 -1.16 -16.09
N GLN A 22 0.50 -0.15 -15.35
CA GLN A 22 0.43 1.23 -15.85
C GLN A 22 1.11 2.24 -14.95
N HIS A 23 1.48 1.84 -13.74
CA HIS A 23 2.09 2.72 -12.74
C HIS A 23 3.28 2.04 -12.10
N GLN A 24 4.10 2.83 -11.44
CA GLN A 24 5.25 2.31 -10.72
C GLN A 24 4.89 2.07 -9.26
N ILE A 25 5.03 0.82 -8.82
CA ILE A 25 4.87 0.49 -7.40
C ILE A 25 6.21 0.69 -6.72
N ILE A 26 6.25 1.59 -5.75
CA ILE A 26 7.50 1.99 -5.10
C ILE A 26 7.77 1.12 -3.88
N GLN A 27 6.77 0.94 -3.01
CA GLN A 27 6.94 0.21 -1.76
C GLN A 27 5.69 -0.58 -1.44
N ILE A 28 5.90 -1.71 -0.76
CA ILE A 28 4.83 -2.52 -0.17
C ILE A 28 5.08 -2.57 1.33
N TYR A 29 4.12 -2.10 2.11
CA TYR A 29 4.18 -2.17 3.57
C TYR A 29 3.36 -3.35 4.07
N SER A 30 3.92 -4.09 5.02
CA SER A 30 3.21 -5.10 5.79
C SER A 30 3.83 -5.18 7.17
N ARG A 31 3.07 -5.69 8.14
CA ARG A 31 3.60 -5.90 9.49
C ARG A 31 4.65 -6.99 9.54
N THR A 32 4.68 -7.89 8.56
CA THR A 32 5.69 -8.94 8.48
C THR A 32 6.53 -8.74 7.23
N PHE A 33 7.86 -8.87 7.39
CA PHE A 33 8.79 -8.67 6.28
C PHE A 33 8.55 -9.68 5.16
N ILE A 34 8.32 -10.94 5.51
CA ILE A 34 8.16 -11.99 4.49
C ILE A 34 6.98 -11.67 3.57
N SER A 35 5.85 -11.24 4.14
CA SER A 35 4.67 -10.89 3.34
C SER A 35 4.94 -9.71 2.43
N ALA A 36 5.55 -8.66 2.96
CA ALA A 36 5.89 -7.48 2.17
C ALA A 36 6.88 -7.81 1.07
N HIS A 37 7.93 -8.56 1.40
CA HIS A 37 8.98 -8.91 0.46
C HIS A 37 8.46 -9.80 -0.67
N THR A 38 7.60 -10.77 -0.34
CA THR A 38 7.05 -11.67 -1.35
C THR A 38 6.28 -10.90 -2.42
N LEU A 39 5.43 -9.97 -2.00
CA LEU A 39 4.67 -9.17 -2.96
C LEU A 39 5.55 -8.14 -3.67
N ALA A 40 6.43 -7.47 -2.95
CA ALA A 40 7.32 -6.46 -3.52
C ALA A 40 8.19 -7.04 -4.63
N ALA A 41 8.71 -8.25 -4.44
CA ALA A 41 9.54 -8.90 -5.45
C ALA A 41 8.77 -9.14 -6.75
N GLN A 42 7.47 -9.39 -6.67
CA GLN A 42 6.64 -9.65 -7.85
C GLN A 42 6.38 -8.40 -8.69
N VAL A 43 6.44 -7.23 -8.10
CA VAL A 43 6.13 -5.97 -8.78
C VAL A 43 7.32 -5.01 -8.80
N HIS A 44 8.52 -5.52 -8.49
CA HIS A 44 9.77 -4.74 -8.50
C HIS A 44 9.74 -3.56 -7.55
N ALA A 45 9.10 -3.74 -6.39
CA ALA A 45 9.01 -2.73 -5.35
C ALA A 45 9.93 -3.08 -4.18
N SER A 46 10.02 -2.18 -3.20
CA SER A 46 10.75 -2.42 -1.97
C SER A 46 9.80 -2.83 -0.86
N ALA A 47 10.23 -3.74 0.00
CA ALA A 47 9.46 -4.15 1.17
C ALA A 47 9.74 -3.23 2.35
N VAL A 48 8.69 -2.81 3.04
CA VAL A 48 8.78 -1.92 4.20
C VAL A 48 7.94 -2.50 5.33
N VAL A 49 8.49 -2.53 6.53
CA VAL A 49 7.78 -3.04 7.72
C VAL A 49 7.55 -1.95 8.76
N ASP A 50 8.01 -0.73 8.50
CA ASP A 50 7.85 0.39 9.40
C ASP A 50 7.38 1.61 8.60
N LEU A 51 6.31 2.26 9.07
CA LEU A 51 5.74 3.38 8.33
C LEU A 51 6.69 4.57 8.20
N VAL A 52 7.63 4.72 9.11
CA VAL A 52 8.61 5.81 9.03
C VAL A 52 9.50 5.69 7.79
N ASP A 53 9.62 4.48 7.23
CA ASP A 53 10.44 4.24 6.04
C ASP A 53 9.68 4.44 4.74
N MET A 54 8.40 4.85 4.81
CA MET A 54 7.62 5.12 3.61
C MET A 54 8.15 6.33 2.86
N ASP A 55 8.17 6.22 1.54
CA ASP A 55 8.67 7.29 0.66
C ASP A 55 7.61 8.38 0.51
N ALA A 56 7.92 9.58 0.98
CA ALA A 56 6.99 10.72 0.92
C ALA A 56 6.85 11.29 -0.49
N SER A 57 7.67 10.86 -1.45
CA SER A 57 7.61 11.38 -2.82
C SER A 57 6.62 10.64 -3.71
N VAL A 58 5.91 9.63 -3.17
CA VAL A 58 4.90 8.93 -3.96
C VAL A 58 3.66 9.81 -4.16
N ASP A 59 2.95 9.56 -5.25
CA ASP A 59 1.75 10.32 -5.58
C ASP A 59 0.52 9.81 -4.84
N LEU A 60 0.50 8.53 -4.52
CA LEU A 60 -0.66 7.86 -3.98
C LEU A 60 -0.25 6.72 -3.05
N VAL A 61 -0.96 6.60 -1.93
CA VAL A 61 -0.87 5.42 -1.06
C VAL A 61 -2.21 4.71 -1.09
N VAL A 62 -2.20 3.43 -1.42
CA VAL A 62 -3.41 2.59 -1.43
C VAL A 62 -3.36 1.65 -0.24
N MET A 63 -4.36 1.74 0.63
CA MET A 63 -4.47 0.90 1.81
C MET A 63 -5.39 -0.29 1.50
N ALA A 64 -4.81 -1.48 1.43
CA ALA A 64 -5.54 -2.72 1.20
C ALA A 64 -5.46 -3.61 2.44
N VAL A 65 -5.99 -3.10 3.54
CA VAL A 65 -5.99 -3.76 4.86
C VAL A 65 -7.40 -3.83 5.40
N SER A 66 -7.60 -4.58 6.48
CA SER A 66 -8.91 -4.70 7.10
C SER A 66 -9.39 -3.36 7.65
N ASP A 67 -10.73 -3.20 7.75
CA ASP A 67 -11.31 -1.97 8.28
C ASP A 67 -10.83 -1.65 9.69
N GLN A 68 -10.57 -2.68 10.49
CA GLN A 68 -10.10 -2.49 11.86
C GLN A 68 -8.71 -1.86 11.92
N ALA A 69 -7.88 -2.08 10.91
CA ALA A 69 -6.53 -1.54 10.89
C ALA A 69 -6.47 -0.13 10.31
N ILE A 70 -7.48 0.30 9.54
CA ILE A 70 -7.42 1.54 8.77
C ILE A 70 -7.28 2.77 9.66
N ALA A 71 -8.08 2.89 10.72
CA ALA A 71 -8.11 4.12 11.52
C ALA A 71 -6.75 4.44 12.13
N GLY A 72 -6.09 3.44 12.73
CA GLY A 72 -4.77 3.64 13.32
C GLY A 72 -3.70 3.95 12.29
N LEU A 73 -3.75 3.26 11.15
CA LEU A 73 -2.78 3.48 10.08
C LEU A 73 -2.94 4.85 9.43
N ILE A 74 -4.17 5.30 9.21
CA ILE A 74 -4.41 6.63 8.62
C ILE A 74 -3.79 7.72 9.48
N THR A 75 -3.98 7.66 10.79
CA THR A 75 -3.40 8.66 11.71
C THR A 75 -1.89 8.71 11.57
N GLN A 76 -1.24 7.55 11.56
CA GLN A 76 0.21 7.47 11.41
C GLN A 76 0.68 7.92 10.04
N LEU A 77 -0.05 7.56 8.98
CA LEU A 77 0.32 7.94 7.63
C LEU A 77 0.24 9.44 7.43
N HIS A 78 -0.77 10.10 7.98
CA HIS A 78 -0.87 11.56 7.87
C HIS A 78 0.29 12.27 8.56
N ALA A 79 0.84 11.66 9.61
CA ALA A 79 2.01 12.23 10.29
C ALA A 79 3.26 12.16 9.41
N TYR A 80 3.46 11.03 8.69
CA TYR A 80 4.65 10.82 7.86
C TYR A 80 4.47 11.32 6.43
N LEU A 81 3.24 11.33 5.92
CA LEU A 81 2.93 11.64 4.52
C LEU A 81 1.79 12.67 4.46
N PRO A 82 1.99 13.89 4.99
CA PRO A 82 0.89 14.83 5.16
C PRO A 82 0.32 15.38 3.84
N LYS A 83 1.08 15.27 2.74
CA LYS A 83 0.65 15.82 1.45
C LYS A 83 0.32 14.74 0.42
N THR A 84 0.40 13.47 0.80
CA THR A 84 0.16 12.37 -0.12
C THR A 84 -1.32 12.00 -0.10
N LEU A 85 -1.89 11.75 -1.28
CA LEU A 85 -3.24 11.23 -1.37
C LEU A 85 -3.28 9.79 -0.87
N ILE A 86 -4.18 9.52 0.07
CA ILE A 86 -4.34 8.18 0.65
C ILE A 86 -5.76 7.72 0.36
N VAL A 87 -5.87 6.55 -0.29
CA VAL A 87 -7.16 5.91 -0.52
C VAL A 87 -7.14 4.54 0.11
N HIS A 88 -8.30 4.00 0.43
CA HIS A 88 -8.37 2.66 1.01
C HIS A 88 -9.49 1.85 0.38
N THR A 89 -9.34 0.54 0.43
CA THR A 89 -10.38 -0.40 0.09
C THR A 89 -10.78 -1.13 1.37
N SER A 90 -12.07 -1.29 1.63
CA SER A 90 -12.50 -2.18 2.69
C SER A 90 -12.42 -3.62 2.18
N GLY A 91 -12.42 -4.58 3.11
CA GLY A 91 -12.38 -5.98 2.73
C GLY A 91 -13.55 -6.41 1.86
N SER A 92 -14.67 -5.70 1.93
CA SER A 92 -15.87 -5.97 1.12
C SER A 92 -15.99 -5.02 -0.07
N THR A 93 -15.09 -4.07 -0.22
CA THR A 93 -15.18 -3.09 -1.30
C THR A 93 -14.81 -3.74 -2.63
N ASP A 94 -15.61 -3.47 -3.64
CA ASP A 94 -15.31 -3.91 -5.00
C ASP A 94 -14.10 -3.13 -5.51
N ILE A 95 -13.03 -3.84 -5.84
CA ILE A 95 -11.81 -3.21 -6.32
C ILE A 95 -11.99 -2.53 -7.67
N ASN A 96 -13.08 -2.81 -8.37
CA ASN A 96 -13.35 -2.13 -9.64
C ASN A 96 -13.74 -0.66 -9.47
N VAL A 97 -14.04 -0.22 -8.25
CA VAL A 97 -14.26 1.20 -8.00
C VAL A 97 -12.98 2.02 -7.99
N LEU A 98 -11.84 1.34 -7.93
CA LEU A 98 -10.57 2.02 -8.02
C LEU A 98 -10.18 2.22 -9.49
#